data_9021f33737d65f3985746ec63c13bc59
#
_entry.id   9021f33737d65f3985746ec63c13bc59
#
_cell.length_a   1.000
_cell.length_b   1.000
_cell.length_c   1.000
_cell.angle_alpha   90.00
_cell.angle_beta   90.00
_cell.angle_gamma   90.00
#
_symmetry.space_group_name_H-M   'P 1'
#
loop_
_entity.id
_entity.type
_entity.pdbx_description
1 polymer ?
#
loop_
_entity_poly.entity_id
_entity_poly.type
_entity_poly.pdbx_seq_one_letter_code
_entity_poly.pdbx_strand_id
1 'polypeptide(L)'
;EIKTELKSKMPESISSKKERYVTKYQIPEQVADVLSSDKFYSDLFEESHSESNAKEVANIITTELMGLEDTREKRESSKLTATHLKDLADAIQSGKVSRNSSKNALHEILKTGKTVSQIISELDLGNVSDESELLKIIEKIISDESEAVNQAKSNPQTINYLVGKVMQATKGKADPALTLNLLKKQIGI
;
A
#
# COMPACT_ATOMS: atom_id res chain seq x y z
N GLU A 1 -32.38 33.69 3.51
CA GLU A 1 -31.83 33.42 2.16
C GLU A 1 -30.32 33.67 2.09
N ILE A 2 -29.80 34.84 2.49
CA ILE A 2 -28.36 35.19 2.43
C ILE A 2 -27.48 34.24 3.28
N LYS A 3 -27.95 33.78 4.45
CA LYS A 3 -27.22 32.83 5.30
C LYS A 3 -27.06 31.44 4.67
N THR A 4 -27.99 31.02 3.83
CA THR A 4 -27.97 29.70 3.16
C THR A 4 -27.04 29.70 1.95
N GLU A 5 -27.02 30.83 1.19
CA GLU A 5 -26.10 31.03 0.07
C GLU A 5 -24.62 31.16 0.52
N LEU A 6 -24.38 31.82 1.65
CA LEU A 6 -23.04 31.95 2.23
C LEU A 6 -22.50 30.58 2.73
N LYS A 7 -23.35 29.74 3.32
CA LYS A 7 -22.95 28.38 3.74
C LYS A 7 -22.59 27.48 2.58
N SER A 8 -23.21 27.61 1.41
CA SER A 8 -22.91 26.83 0.23
C SER A 8 -21.61 27.24 -0.47
N LYS A 9 -21.08 28.42 -0.18
CA LYS A 9 -19.83 28.97 -0.73
C LYS A 9 -18.64 28.89 0.22
N MET A 10 -18.85 28.49 1.49
CA MET A 10 -17.75 28.31 2.44
C MET A 10 -17.05 26.99 2.20
N PRO A 11 -15.70 26.98 2.18
CA PRO A 11 -14.95 25.72 2.15
C PRO A 11 -15.37 24.85 3.33
N GLU A 12 -15.45 23.55 3.10
CA GLU A 12 -15.72 22.56 4.15
C GLU A 12 -14.71 22.72 5.29
N SER A 13 -15.18 22.74 6.54
CA SER A 13 -14.30 22.85 7.71
C SER A 13 -13.45 21.59 7.88
N ILE A 14 -12.29 21.73 8.52
CA ILE A 14 -11.40 20.57 8.84
C ILE A 14 -12.18 19.49 9.61
N SER A 15 -12.99 19.89 10.60
CA SER A 15 -13.83 18.95 11.36
C SER A 15 -14.83 18.21 10.48
N SER A 16 -15.50 18.89 9.56
CA SER A 16 -16.47 18.26 8.66
C SER A 16 -15.79 17.32 7.67
N LYS A 17 -14.61 17.69 7.15
CA LYS A 17 -13.79 16.81 6.32
C LYS A 17 -13.38 15.54 7.07
N LYS A 18 -12.85 15.69 8.29
CA LYS A 18 -12.47 14.56 9.14
C LYS A 18 -13.65 13.62 9.36
N GLU A 19 -14.80 14.14 9.75
CA GLU A 19 -16.00 13.35 9.96
C GLU A 19 -16.43 12.61 8.69
N ARG A 20 -16.40 13.27 7.54
CA ARG A 20 -16.70 12.67 6.24
C ARG A 20 -15.71 11.56 5.88
N TYR A 21 -14.42 11.74 6.13
CA TYR A 21 -13.40 10.73 5.88
C TYR A 21 -13.63 9.47 6.72
N VAL A 22 -13.98 9.64 7.97
CA VAL A 22 -14.29 8.53 8.88
C VAL A 22 -15.61 7.84 8.49
N THR A 23 -16.68 8.61 8.29
CA THR A 23 -18.02 8.02 8.11
C THR A 23 -18.26 7.48 6.71
N LYS A 24 -17.87 8.24 5.68
CA LYS A 24 -18.11 7.85 4.28
C LYS A 24 -17.08 6.87 3.75
N TYR A 25 -15.79 7.14 4.00
CA TYR A 25 -14.71 6.32 3.45
C TYR A 25 -14.15 5.32 4.46
N GLN A 26 -14.67 5.31 5.69
CA GLN A 26 -14.25 4.41 6.78
C GLN A 26 -12.73 4.47 7.03
N ILE A 27 -12.14 5.65 6.86
CA ILE A 27 -10.74 5.91 7.18
C ILE A 27 -10.60 5.94 8.70
N PRO A 28 -9.57 5.29 9.29
CA PRO A 28 -9.33 5.37 10.73
C PRO A 28 -9.22 6.83 11.21
N GLU A 29 -9.78 7.13 12.38
CA GLU A 29 -9.89 8.50 12.88
C GLU A 29 -8.54 9.23 12.93
N GLN A 30 -7.47 8.55 13.36
CA GLN A 30 -6.12 9.10 13.42
C GLN A 30 -5.59 9.49 12.03
N VAL A 31 -5.84 8.65 11.03
CA VAL A 31 -5.44 8.91 9.65
C VAL A 31 -6.26 10.07 9.06
N ALA A 32 -7.57 10.10 9.33
CA ALA A 32 -8.46 11.18 8.90
C ALA A 32 -8.07 12.53 9.52
N ASP A 33 -7.64 12.54 10.77
CA ASP A 33 -7.17 13.73 11.49
C ASP A 33 -5.91 14.31 10.85
N VAL A 34 -4.90 13.47 10.63
CA VAL A 34 -3.66 13.86 9.96
C VAL A 34 -3.93 14.38 8.55
N LEU A 35 -4.72 13.64 7.77
CA LEU A 35 -5.03 13.96 6.37
C LEU A 35 -5.82 15.28 6.22
N SER A 36 -6.79 15.53 7.11
CA SER A 36 -7.61 16.74 7.05
C SER A 36 -6.91 17.99 7.56
N SER A 37 -5.86 17.85 8.38
CA SER A 37 -5.15 18.98 9.00
C SER A 37 -4.16 19.67 8.03
N ASP A 38 -3.67 19.00 7.00
CA ASP A 38 -2.83 19.60 5.96
C ASP A 38 -3.64 19.79 4.66
N LYS A 39 -3.82 21.05 4.27
CA LYS A 39 -4.60 21.40 3.08
C LYS A 39 -4.06 20.75 1.80
N PHE A 40 -2.75 20.71 1.62
CA PHE A 40 -2.13 20.14 0.43
C PHE A 40 -2.46 18.65 0.28
N TYR A 41 -2.28 17.88 1.33
CA TYR A 41 -2.57 16.44 1.31
C TYR A 41 -4.07 16.13 1.29
N SER A 42 -4.88 17.01 1.93
CA SER A 42 -6.33 16.90 1.86
C SER A 42 -6.84 17.11 0.44
N ASP A 43 -6.36 18.13 -0.25
CA ASP A 43 -6.74 18.41 -1.65
C ASP A 43 -6.25 17.28 -2.57
N LEU A 44 -5.01 16.81 -2.40
CA LEU A 44 -4.46 15.68 -3.16
C LEU A 44 -5.27 14.39 -2.96
N PHE A 45 -5.72 14.12 -1.73
CA PHE A 45 -6.61 13.00 -1.44
C PHE A 45 -7.94 13.13 -2.18
N GLU A 46 -8.58 14.30 -2.11
CA GLU A 46 -9.87 14.56 -2.79
C GLU A 46 -9.78 14.34 -4.31
N GLU A 47 -8.65 14.67 -4.92
CA GLU A 47 -8.43 14.52 -6.36
C GLU A 47 -8.08 13.08 -6.76
N SER A 48 -7.50 12.29 -5.86
CA SER A 48 -6.93 10.98 -6.20
C SER A 48 -7.78 9.79 -5.77
N HIS A 49 -8.72 9.92 -4.84
CA HIS A 49 -9.47 8.77 -4.37
C HIS A 49 -10.72 8.45 -5.20
N SER A 50 -11.12 7.20 -5.15
CA SER A 50 -12.45 6.69 -5.47
C SER A 50 -13.09 6.10 -4.22
N GLU A 51 -14.39 5.79 -4.23
CA GLU A 51 -15.03 5.15 -3.07
C GLU A 51 -14.39 3.80 -2.71
N SER A 52 -13.90 3.07 -3.71
CA SER A 52 -13.30 1.75 -3.52
C SER A 52 -11.89 1.79 -2.95
N ASN A 53 -11.08 2.81 -3.27
CA ASN A 53 -9.66 2.86 -2.91
C ASN A 53 -9.29 3.95 -1.88
N ALA A 54 -10.28 4.67 -1.34
CA ALA A 54 -10.06 5.81 -0.45
C ALA A 54 -9.15 5.49 0.75
N LYS A 55 -9.35 4.34 1.39
CA LYS A 55 -8.49 3.90 2.51
C LYS A 55 -7.03 3.73 2.09
N GLU A 56 -6.82 3.14 0.92
CA GLU A 56 -5.47 2.88 0.43
C GLU A 56 -4.77 4.17 0.03
N VAL A 57 -5.46 5.08 -0.65
CA VAL A 57 -4.93 6.42 -0.97
C VAL A 57 -4.57 7.18 0.30
N ALA A 58 -5.46 7.20 1.31
CA ALA A 58 -5.20 7.85 2.60
C ALA A 58 -3.96 7.25 3.29
N ASN A 59 -3.82 5.93 3.28
CA ASN A 59 -2.64 5.24 3.84
C ASN A 59 -1.36 5.64 3.10
N ILE A 60 -1.34 5.59 1.76
CA ILE A 60 -0.15 5.96 0.98
C ILE A 60 0.28 7.40 1.31
N ILE A 61 -0.66 8.33 1.37
CA ILE A 61 -0.37 9.74 1.69
C ILE A 61 0.22 9.86 3.10
N THR A 62 -0.42 9.28 4.10
CA THR A 62 -0.06 9.53 5.51
C THR A 62 1.13 8.70 5.99
N THR A 63 1.37 7.51 5.44
CA THR A 63 2.46 6.63 5.90
C THR A 63 3.73 6.75 5.07
N GLU A 64 3.62 7.11 3.79
CA GLU A 64 4.75 7.13 2.86
C GLU A 64 5.04 8.53 2.31
N LEU A 65 4.04 9.16 1.66
CA LEU A 65 4.24 10.40 0.94
C LEU A 65 4.63 11.55 1.85
N MET A 66 3.97 11.71 3.00
CA MET A 66 4.28 12.77 3.96
C MET A 66 5.72 12.69 4.49
N GLY A 67 6.26 11.48 4.60
CA GLY A 67 7.66 11.28 4.99
C GLY A 67 8.65 11.56 3.87
N LEU A 68 8.28 11.37 2.61
CA LEU A 68 9.11 11.61 1.44
C LEU A 68 9.10 13.08 1.00
N GLU A 69 7.96 13.76 1.16
CA GLU A 69 7.74 15.15 0.82
C GLU A 69 7.57 16.04 2.07
N ASP A 70 8.48 15.89 3.03
CA ASP A 70 8.46 16.57 4.33
C ASP A 70 8.75 18.07 4.24
N THR A 71 9.28 18.56 3.12
CA THR A 71 9.55 19.97 2.88
C THR A 71 8.76 20.53 1.69
N ARG A 72 8.57 21.86 1.70
CA ARG A 72 7.88 22.55 0.62
C ARG A 72 8.61 22.39 -0.72
N GLU A 73 9.94 22.48 -0.71
CA GLU A 73 10.76 22.32 -1.91
C GLU A 73 10.59 20.93 -2.54
N LYS A 74 10.51 19.87 -1.72
CA LYS A 74 10.26 18.51 -2.21
C LYS A 74 8.88 18.39 -2.85
N ARG A 75 7.84 18.99 -2.24
CA ARG A 75 6.48 19.03 -2.81
C ARG A 75 6.43 19.76 -4.14
N GLU A 76 7.10 20.92 -4.25
CA GLU A 76 7.13 21.73 -5.47
C GLU A 76 7.97 21.09 -6.60
N SER A 77 8.97 20.27 -6.26
CA SER A 77 9.79 19.52 -7.23
C SER A 77 9.21 18.15 -7.59
N SER A 78 8.19 17.70 -6.87
CA SER A 78 7.55 16.42 -7.08
C SER A 78 6.87 16.32 -8.44
N LYS A 79 7.02 15.18 -9.08
CA LYS A 79 6.32 14.84 -10.33
C LYS A 79 5.08 13.99 -10.10
N LEU A 80 4.69 13.85 -8.83
CA LEU A 80 3.49 13.11 -8.44
C LEU A 80 2.23 13.83 -8.90
N THR A 81 1.28 13.08 -9.36
CA THR A 81 -0.06 13.54 -9.70
C THR A 81 -1.13 12.72 -8.96
N ALA A 82 -2.34 13.25 -8.85
CA ALA A 82 -3.48 12.53 -8.28
C ALA A 82 -3.74 11.19 -9.01
N THR A 83 -3.51 11.13 -10.33
CA THR A 83 -3.64 9.90 -11.12
C THR A 83 -2.63 8.84 -10.66
N HIS A 84 -1.38 9.22 -10.37
CA HIS A 84 -0.39 8.28 -9.87
C HIS A 84 -0.80 7.63 -8.55
N LEU A 85 -1.33 8.42 -7.60
CA LEU A 85 -1.81 7.89 -6.32
C LEU A 85 -3.00 6.96 -6.50
N LYS A 86 -3.95 7.33 -7.34
CA LYS A 86 -5.10 6.49 -7.67
C LYS A 86 -4.66 5.16 -8.26
N ASP A 87 -3.83 5.19 -9.31
CA ASP A 87 -3.37 3.99 -10.00
C ASP A 87 -2.53 3.09 -9.09
N LEU A 88 -1.71 3.68 -8.20
CA LEU A 88 -0.91 2.94 -7.23
C LEU A 88 -1.80 2.27 -6.17
N ALA A 89 -2.80 2.98 -5.65
CA ALA A 89 -3.77 2.41 -4.71
C ALA A 89 -4.57 1.28 -5.35
N ASP A 90 -5.01 1.44 -6.59
CA ASP A 90 -5.72 0.39 -7.34
C ASP A 90 -4.82 -0.82 -7.62
N ALA A 91 -3.53 -0.61 -7.90
CA ALA A 91 -2.55 -1.68 -8.10
C ALA A 91 -2.29 -2.49 -6.80
N ILE A 92 -2.23 -1.82 -5.64
CA ILE A 92 -2.12 -2.49 -4.34
C ILE A 92 -3.39 -3.28 -4.03
N GLN A 93 -4.55 -2.66 -4.20
CA GLN A 93 -5.83 -3.26 -3.87
C GLN A 93 -6.16 -4.47 -4.75
N SER A 94 -5.78 -4.42 -6.02
CA SER A 94 -5.93 -5.56 -6.96
C SER A 94 -4.86 -6.65 -6.78
N GLY A 95 -3.90 -6.46 -5.87
CA GLY A 95 -2.82 -7.41 -5.64
C GLY A 95 -1.74 -7.43 -6.73
N LYS A 96 -1.76 -6.49 -7.68
CA LYS A 96 -0.71 -6.38 -8.71
C LYS A 96 0.65 -6.00 -8.15
N VAL A 97 0.66 -5.25 -7.05
CA VAL A 97 1.87 -4.78 -6.36
C VAL A 97 1.69 -4.98 -4.87
N SER A 98 2.72 -5.49 -4.19
CA SER A 98 2.72 -5.56 -2.73
C SER A 98 2.91 -4.16 -2.10
N ARG A 99 2.46 -3.98 -0.85
CA ARG A 99 2.72 -2.73 -0.11
C ARG A 99 4.21 -2.41 0.01
N ASN A 100 5.05 -3.43 0.09
CA ASN A 100 6.49 -3.24 0.16
C ASN A 100 7.07 -2.75 -1.17
N SER A 101 6.60 -3.31 -2.29
CA SER A 101 6.99 -2.90 -3.63
C SER A 101 6.42 -1.52 -4.01
N SER A 102 5.24 -1.16 -3.49
CA SER A 102 4.61 0.14 -3.75
C SER A 102 5.41 1.33 -3.22
N LYS A 103 6.17 1.15 -2.13
CA LYS A 103 7.09 2.19 -1.62
C LYS A 103 8.17 2.53 -2.64
N ASN A 104 8.76 1.51 -3.25
CA ASN A 104 9.76 1.70 -4.30
C ASN A 104 9.14 2.34 -5.55
N ALA A 105 7.92 1.94 -5.91
CA ALA A 105 7.19 2.55 -7.01
C ALA A 105 6.92 4.02 -6.74
N LEU A 106 6.43 4.39 -5.56
CA LEU A 106 6.16 5.77 -5.18
C LEU A 106 7.43 6.63 -5.26
N HIS A 107 8.56 6.12 -4.75
CA HIS A 107 9.83 6.81 -4.78
C HIS A 107 10.30 7.11 -6.23
N GLU A 108 10.12 6.17 -7.14
CA GLU A 108 10.46 6.38 -8.56
C GLU A 108 9.47 7.29 -9.28
N ILE A 109 8.17 7.25 -8.92
CA ILE A 109 7.17 8.19 -9.44
C ILE A 109 7.56 9.63 -9.10
N LEU A 110 7.91 9.89 -7.84
CA LEU A 110 8.32 11.22 -7.36
C LEU A 110 9.50 11.77 -8.16
N LYS A 111 10.45 10.92 -8.54
CA LYS A 111 11.64 11.32 -9.30
C LYS A 111 11.38 11.49 -10.79
N THR A 112 10.66 10.55 -11.38
CA THR A 112 10.59 10.41 -12.84
C THR A 112 9.30 10.95 -13.43
N GLY A 113 8.18 10.87 -12.69
CA GLY A 113 6.83 11.17 -13.18
C GLY A 113 6.29 10.14 -14.18
N LYS A 114 6.92 8.95 -14.24
CA LYS A 114 6.43 7.84 -15.07
C LYS A 114 5.15 7.26 -14.49
N THR A 115 4.31 6.70 -15.36
CA THR A 115 3.08 6.04 -14.92
C THR A 115 3.38 4.83 -14.03
N VAL A 116 2.44 4.50 -13.15
CA VAL A 116 2.54 3.34 -12.25
C VAL A 116 2.80 2.05 -13.03
N SER A 117 2.12 1.85 -14.16
CA SER A 117 2.29 0.65 -15.01
C SER A 117 3.71 0.56 -15.59
N GLN A 118 4.29 1.67 -16.02
CA GLN A 118 5.66 1.71 -16.53
C GLN A 118 6.67 1.35 -15.43
N ILE A 119 6.51 1.92 -14.24
CA ILE A 119 7.41 1.64 -13.11
C ILE A 119 7.30 0.20 -12.63
N ILE A 120 6.08 -0.34 -12.53
CA ILE A 120 5.86 -1.75 -12.18
C ILE A 120 6.61 -2.67 -13.16
N SER A 121 6.52 -2.36 -14.46
CA SER A 121 7.19 -3.16 -15.49
C SER A 121 8.72 -3.00 -15.48
N GLU A 122 9.22 -1.76 -15.39
CA GLU A 122 10.66 -1.47 -15.45
C GLU A 122 11.43 -2.00 -14.24
N LEU A 123 10.84 -1.91 -13.06
CA LEU A 123 11.45 -2.36 -11.81
C LEU A 123 11.06 -3.80 -11.44
N ASP A 124 10.28 -4.45 -12.29
CA ASP A 124 9.77 -5.81 -12.03
C ASP A 124 9.11 -5.92 -10.63
N LEU A 125 8.25 -4.95 -10.31
CA LEU A 125 7.56 -4.86 -9.02
C LEU A 125 6.25 -5.64 -8.96
N GLY A 126 5.86 -6.29 -10.05
CA GLY A 126 4.66 -7.11 -10.11
C GLY A 126 4.66 -8.18 -9.02
N ASN A 127 3.52 -8.37 -8.38
CA ASN A 127 3.37 -9.42 -7.37
C ASN A 127 3.52 -10.80 -8.04
N VAL A 128 4.16 -11.72 -7.35
CA VAL A 128 4.06 -13.14 -7.65
C VAL A 128 2.69 -13.58 -7.13
N SER A 129 1.64 -13.28 -7.92
CA SER A 129 0.24 -13.63 -7.61
C SER A 129 -0.16 -14.97 -8.23
N ASP A 130 0.70 -15.56 -9.04
CA ASP A 130 0.50 -16.92 -9.54
C ASP A 130 0.82 -17.91 -8.42
N GLU A 131 -0.24 -18.47 -7.83
CA GLU A 131 -0.14 -19.48 -6.76
C GLU A 131 0.76 -20.64 -7.18
N SER A 132 0.79 -20.98 -8.46
CA SER A 132 1.61 -22.07 -8.99
C SER A 132 3.10 -21.73 -8.99
N GLU A 133 3.47 -20.49 -9.27
CA GLU A 133 4.85 -20.00 -9.19
C GLU A 133 5.31 -19.88 -7.74
N LEU A 134 4.45 -19.37 -6.88
CA LEU A 134 4.71 -19.26 -5.44
C LEU A 134 4.89 -20.64 -4.80
N LEU A 135 4.08 -21.63 -5.19
CA LEU A 135 4.21 -23.02 -4.72
C LEU A 135 5.58 -23.62 -5.09
N LYS A 136 6.08 -23.42 -6.30
CA LYS A 136 7.42 -23.90 -6.70
C LYS A 136 8.54 -23.30 -5.84
N ILE A 137 8.43 -22.01 -5.52
CA ILE A 137 9.39 -21.34 -4.63
C ILE A 137 9.31 -21.92 -3.21
N ILE A 138 8.09 -22.10 -2.70
CA ILE A 138 7.84 -22.70 -1.39
C ILE A 138 8.40 -24.12 -1.32
N GLU A 139 8.13 -24.97 -2.31
CA GLU A 139 8.65 -26.35 -2.38
C GLU A 139 10.18 -26.39 -2.35
N LYS A 140 10.82 -25.48 -3.09
CA LYS A 140 12.27 -25.34 -3.06
C LYS A 140 12.79 -24.98 -1.68
N ILE A 141 12.17 -23.99 -1.02
CA ILE A 141 12.57 -23.56 0.33
C ILE A 141 12.32 -24.65 1.35
N ILE A 142 11.24 -25.41 1.26
CA ILE A 142 10.97 -26.56 2.12
C ILE A 142 12.07 -27.62 1.95
N SER A 143 12.54 -27.84 0.74
CA SER A 143 13.64 -28.77 0.46
C SER A 143 14.98 -28.27 1.02
N ASP A 144 15.29 -27.00 0.82
CA ASP A 144 16.55 -26.39 1.23
C ASP A 144 16.64 -26.19 2.76
N GLU A 145 15.52 -25.93 3.44
CA GLU A 145 15.42 -25.60 4.86
C GLU A 145 14.74 -26.71 5.69
N SER A 146 15.10 -27.97 5.42
CA SER A 146 14.46 -29.14 6.02
C SER A 146 14.50 -29.17 7.56
N GLU A 147 15.55 -28.64 8.20
CA GLU A 147 15.63 -28.50 9.65
C GLU A 147 14.58 -27.49 10.20
N ALA A 148 14.47 -26.34 9.56
CA ALA A 148 13.47 -25.33 9.94
C ALA A 148 12.03 -25.83 9.74
N VAL A 149 11.80 -26.63 8.70
CA VAL A 149 10.50 -27.30 8.47
C VAL A 149 10.17 -28.26 9.61
N ASN A 150 11.13 -29.10 10.03
CA ASN A 150 10.93 -30.01 11.16
C ASN A 150 10.69 -29.25 12.48
N GLN A 151 11.42 -28.16 12.70
CA GLN A 151 11.20 -27.29 13.86
C GLN A 151 9.83 -26.60 13.82
N ALA A 152 9.33 -26.19 12.65
CA ALA A 152 8.02 -25.56 12.51
C ALA A 152 6.87 -26.50 12.90
N LYS A 153 7.03 -27.80 12.75
CA LYS A 153 6.04 -28.80 13.21
C LYS A 153 5.95 -28.87 14.73
N SER A 154 7.05 -28.60 15.42
CA SER A 154 7.10 -28.60 16.90
C SER A 154 6.91 -27.22 17.51
N ASN A 155 7.33 -26.17 16.81
CA ASN A 155 7.20 -24.78 17.21
C ASN A 155 6.60 -23.95 16.06
N PRO A 156 5.29 -23.63 16.12
CA PRO A 156 4.61 -22.91 15.04
C PRO A 156 5.20 -21.52 14.72
N GLN A 157 5.93 -20.89 15.65
CA GLN A 157 6.57 -19.59 15.40
C GLN A 157 7.72 -19.69 14.37
N THR A 158 8.36 -20.87 14.24
CA THR A 158 9.43 -21.08 13.27
C THR A 158 8.93 -20.94 11.83
N ILE A 159 7.62 -21.07 11.57
CA ILE A 159 7.06 -20.86 10.24
C ILE A 159 7.31 -19.43 9.73
N ASN A 160 7.39 -18.44 10.62
CA ASN A 160 7.67 -17.06 10.23
C ASN A 160 9.08 -16.90 9.62
N TYR A 161 10.03 -17.73 10.04
CA TYR A 161 11.35 -17.78 9.41
C TYR A 161 11.24 -18.27 7.95
N LEU A 162 10.45 -19.31 7.70
CA LEU A 162 10.21 -19.82 6.34
C LEU A 162 9.47 -18.80 5.47
N VAL A 163 8.47 -18.09 6.04
CA VAL A 163 7.83 -16.95 5.35
C VAL A 163 8.87 -15.90 4.96
N GLY A 164 9.75 -15.54 5.88
CA GLY A 164 10.86 -14.61 5.62
C GLY A 164 11.76 -15.05 4.45
N LYS A 165 12.08 -16.35 4.36
CA LYS A 165 12.86 -16.92 3.24
C LYS A 165 12.12 -16.82 1.91
N VAL A 166 10.82 -17.11 1.88
CA VAL A 166 9.98 -16.93 0.68
C VAL A 166 9.91 -15.46 0.28
N MET A 167 9.70 -14.56 1.24
CA MET A 167 9.70 -13.12 0.98
C MET A 167 11.03 -12.63 0.42
N GLN A 168 12.15 -13.15 0.93
CA GLN A 168 13.50 -12.83 0.40
C GLN A 168 13.67 -13.37 -1.04
N ALA A 169 13.29 -14.62 -1.30
CA ALA A 169 13.39 -15.24 -2.61
C ALA A 169 12.53 -14.54 -3.67
N THR A 170 11.36 -14.04 -3.26
CA THR A 170 10.44 -13.28 -4.12
C THR A 170 10.72 -11.76 -4.14
N LYS A 171 11.79 -11.30 -3.46
CA LYS A 171 12.12 -9.87 -3.31
C LYS A 171 10.96 -9.02 -2.79
N GLY A 172 10.16 -9.59 -1.90
CA GLY A 172 8.99 -8.94 -1.32
C GLY A 172 7.75 -8.89 -2.22
N LYS A 173 7.75 -9.60 -3.36
CA LYS A 173 6.64 -9.64 -4.31
C LYS A 173 5.49 -10.55 -3.90
N ALA A 174 5.75 -11.56 -3.05
CA ALA A 174 4.72 -12.46 -2.56
C ALA A 174 3.85 -11.78 -1.48
N ASP A 175 2.58 -12.18 -1.42
CA ASP A 175 1.71 -11.82 -0.29
C ASP A 175 2.09 -12.65 0.95
N PRO A 176 2.42 -12.01 2.10
CA PRO A 176 2.84 -12.73 3.29
C PRO A 176 1.76 -13.64 3.87
N ALA A 177 0.48 -13.24 3.80
CA ALA A 177 -0.63 -14.03 4.34
C ALA A 177 -0.90 -15.25 3.46
N LEU A 178 -0.89 -15.08 2.14
CA LEU A 178 -0.99 -16.19 1.20
C LEU A 178 0.19 -17.17 1.37
N THR A 179 1.42 -16.64 1.46
CA THR A 179 2.64 -17.41 1.70
C THR A 179 2.56 -18.25 2.97
N LEU A 180 2.10 -17.64 4.08
CA LEU A 180 1.91 -18.35 5.35
C LEU A 180 0.90 -19.49 5.22
N ASN A 181 -0.23 -19.24 4.56
CA ASN A 181 -1.27 -20.25 4.35
C ASN A 181 -0.78 -21.43 3.50
N LEU A 182 -0.05 -21.13 2.42
CA LEU A 182 0.51 -22.15 1.55
C LEU A 182 1.61 -22.96 2.25
N LEU A 183 2.49 -22.32 3.02
CA LEU A 183 3.50 -23.00 3.83
C LEU A 183 2.86 -23.93 4.85
N LYS A 184 1.85 -23.49 5.59
CA LYS A 184 1.10 -24.33 6.54
C LYS A 184 0.51 -25.57 5.86
N LYS A 185 -0.13 -25.36 4.71
CA LYS A 185 -0.74 -26.44 3.93
C LYS A 185 0.31 -27.46 3.45
N GLN A 186 1.46 -26.98 2.97
CA GLN A 186 2.54 -27.85 2.46
C GLN A 186 3.27 -28.62 3.57
N ILE A 187 3.44 -28.01 4.76
CA ILE A 187 4.13 -28.63 5.90
C ILE A 187 3.17 -29.53 6.71
N GLY A 188 1.85 -29.34 6.56
CA GLY A 188 0.82 -30.12 7.26
C GLY A 188 0.62 -29.68 8.72
N ILE A 189 0.58 -28.35 8.97
CA ILE A 189 0.32 -27.72 10.29
C ILE A 189 -0.75 -26.65 10.22
#